data_0d6acaa74386b88886f6925c80f6fa64
#
_entry.id   0d6acaa74386b88886f6925c80f6fa64
#
_cell.length_a   1.000
_cell.length_b   1.000
_cell.length_c   1.000
_cell.angle_alpha   90.00
_cell.angle_beta   90.00
_cell.angle_gamma   90.00
#
_symmetry.space_group_name_H-M   'P 1'
#
loop_
_entity.id
_entity.type
_entity.pdbx_description
1 polymer ?
#
loop_
_entity_poly.entity_id
_entity_poly.type
_entity_poly.pdbx_seq_one_letter_code
_entity_poly.pdbx_strand_id
1 'polypeptide(L)'
;MERTTMVRSALGTALAMALTACGGGGGGGNVRIDPPPTTPPPTMPPPTTPPPAKPQEPAFDAHLSVTNARAAQAAGLTGQGVRIGIVDSGVQRNAVALNGRVLANLNYIDPARNNLAVDDVVGHGTAVASLAAGAAVGTWPGGIAPGAQIVSARIISDTRPTDDGSGRGNAFSGPLGVAQVHQDLISYNVKVMNNSWGGLYWTDLPTTAQVAAEYRPFVINHGGLVVFAAGNDARTEPSSLAALPSQKGVAGTLPAADLERGWLVATAVDPYTPGALASYANACGQAARYCLAAPGSAVYPDASGGSYYWNYGTSFAAPLISGAAALVWQRFPYFNNDLVRQTLLGTACLLYTSLS
;
A
#
# COMPACT_ATOMS: atom_id res chain seq x y z
N MET A 1 17.33 32.63 12.32
CA MET A 1 17.15 31.48 13.24
C MET A 1 15.68 31.18 13.59
N GLU A 2 14.74 32.10 13.33
CA GLU A 2 13.30 31.91 13.71
C GLU A 2 12.43 31.06 12.76
N ARG A 3 12.81 30.91 11.49
CA ARG A 3 12.01 30.14 10.52
C ARG A 3 11.99 28.61 10.76
N THR A 4 13.02 28.06 11.42
CA THR A 4 13.11 26.62 11.67
C THR A 4 12.22 26.17 12.83
N THR A 5 11.91 27.05 13.76
CA THR A 5 11.08 26.73 14.94
C THR A 5 9.59 26.70 14.60
N MET A 6 9.11 27.59 13.70
CA MET A 6 7.70 27.60 13.27
C MET A 6 7.30 26.36 12.46
N VAL A 7 8.20 25.85 11.62
CA VAL A 7 7.92 24.65 10.82
C VAL A 7 7.84 23.40 11.70
N ARG A 8 8.61 23.32 12.77
CA ARG A 8 8.50 22.24 13.76
C ARG A 8 7.17 22.26 14.51
N SER A 9 6.68 23.46 14.84
CA SER A 9 5.37 23.61 15.52
C SER A 9 4.20 23.21 14.62
N ALA A 10 4.23 23.59 13.33
CA ALA A 10 3.14 23.27 12.40
C ALA A 10 3.01 21.75 12.15
N LEU A 11 4.13 21.04 12.01
CA LEU A 11 4.10 19.58 11.81
C LEU A 11 3.72 18.85 13.10
N GLY A 12 4.18 19.31 14.24
CA GLY A 12 3.81 18.77 15.56
C GLY A 12 2.32 18.98 15.87
N THR A 13 1.76 20.13 15.49
CA THR A 13 0.35 20.45 15.72
C THR A 13 -0.58 19.68 14.78
N ALA A 14 -0.21 19.47 13.52
CA ALA A 14 -0.97 18.66 12.59
C ALA A 14 -0.97 17.17 13.00
N LEU A 15 0.15 16.69 13.53
CA LEU A 15 0.27 15.31 14.06
C LEU A 15 -0.52 15.12 15.37
N ALA A 16 -0.52 16.15 16.26
CA ALA A 16 -1.26 16.10 17.53
C ALA A 16 -2.79 16.14 17.34
N MET A 17 -3.29 16.82 16.29
CA MET A 17 -4.73 16.85 15.98
C MET A 17 -5.24 15.51 15.43
N ALA A 18 -4.39 14.72 14.78
CA ALA A 18 -4.77 13.36 14.36
C ALA A 18 -4.92 12.40 15.55
N LEU A 19 -4.22 12.66 16.66
CA LEU A 19 -4.30 11.87 17.90
C LEU A 19 -5.54 12.16 18.76
N THR A 20 -6.17 13.34 18.61
CA THR A 20 -7.36 13.72 19.39
C THR A 20 -8.68 13.18 18.84
N ALA A 21 -8.71 12.67 17.62
CA ALA A 21 -9.92 12.09 17.02
C ALA A 21 -10.24 10.65 17.47
N CYS A 22 -9.36 10.00 18.23
CA CYS A 22 -9.51 8.60 18.69
C CYS A 22 -9.85 8.46 20.18
N GLY A 23 -10.41 9.48 20.85
CA GLY A 23 -10.80 9.44 22.26
C GLY A 23 -12.20 8.82 22.45
N GLY A 24 -12.28 7.53 22.79
CA GLY A 24 -13.48 6.84 23.26
C GLY A 24 -13.30 6.40 24.72
N GLY A 25 -14.17 6.88 25.62
CA GLY A 25 -14.06 6.77 27.06
C GLY A 25 -14.19 5.36 27.63
N GLY A 26 -13.43 5.10 28.69
CA GLY A 26 -13.54 3.92 29.53
C GLY A 26 -14.68 4.04 30.56
N GLY A 27 -15.42 2.95 30.72
CA GLY A 27 -16.35 2.75 31.81
C GLY A 27 -16.12 1.38 32.48
N GLY A 28 -15.67 1.38 33.73
CA GLY A 28 -15.53 0.16 34.51
C GLY A 28 -16.89 -0.37 34.97
N GLY A 29 -17.13 -1.66 34.81
CA GLY A 29 -18.31 -2.36 35.33
C GLY A 29 -17.92 -3.63 36.08
N ASN A 30 -18.43 -3.77 37.29
CA ASN A 30 -18.24 -4.91 38.18
C ASN A 30 -18.82 -6.20 37.60
N VAL A 31 -18.04 -7.28 37.66
CA VAL A 31 -18.45 -8.62 37.27
C VAL A 31 -19.33 -9.24 38.36
N ARG A 32 -20.58 -9.57 38.02
CA ARG A 32 -21.48 -10.38 38.85
C ARG A 32 -21.54 -11.79 38.28
N ILE A 33 -21.25 -12.79 39.10
CA ILE A 33 -21.31 -14.21 38.73
C ILE A 33 -22.72 -14.72 38.98
N ASP A 34 -23.49 -15.02 37.95
CA ASP A 34 -24.76 -15.72 38.03
C ASP A 34 -24.59 -17.23 37.77
N PRO A 35 -25.37 -18.11 38.41
CA PRO A 35 -25.28 -19.55 38.21
C PRO A 35 -25.76 -19.97 36.82
N PRO A 36 -25.25 -21.07 36.26
CA PRO A 36 -25.54 -21.48 34.88
C PRO A 36 -27.03 -21.86 34.70
N PRO A 37 -27.65 -21.49 33.56
CA PRO A 37 -29.02 -21.87 33.23
C PRO A 37 -29.12 -23.38 32.91
N THR A 38 -30.19 -24.01 33.43
CA THR A 38 -30.42 -25.47 33.34
C THR A 38 -31.23 -25.92 32.12
N THR A 39 -31.45 -25.05 31.13
CA THR A 39 -32.10 -25.43 29.84
C THR A 39 -31.29 -24.97 28.66
N PRO A 40 -31.10 -25.82 27.66
CA PRO A 40 -30.42 -25.39 26.42
C PRO A 40 -31.28 -24.33 25.71
N PRO A 41 -30.67 -23.20 25.27
CA PRO A 41 -31.41 -22.21 24.50
C PRO A 41 -31.85 -22.80 23.15
N PRO A 42 -33.00 -22.36 22.60
CA PRO A 42 -33.41 -22.78 21.25
C PRO A 42 -32.32 -22.43 20.24
N THR A 43 -31.98 -23.39 19.39
CA THR A 43 -31.04 -23.18 18.27
C THR A 43 -31.61 -22.14 17.32
N MET A 44 -31.12 -20.93 17.41
CA MET A 44 -31.34 -19.94 16.35
C MET A 44 -30.65 -20.41 15.07
N PRO A 45 -31.32 -20.29 13.90
CA PRO A 45 -30.61 -20.53 12.65
C PRO A 45 -29.40 -19.59 12.59
N PRO A 46 -28.25 -20.04 12.02
CA PRO A 46 -27.10 -19.21 11.90
C PRO A 46 -27.47 -17.87 11.20
N PRO A 47 -27.02 -16.72 11.70
CA PRO A 47 -27.29 -15.45 11.06
C PRO A 47 -26.78 -15.54 9.64
N THR A 48 -27.67 -15.41 8.66
CA THR A 48 -27.29 -15.20 7.27
C THR A 48 -26.64 -13.84 7.19
N THR A 49 -25.30 -13.81 7.25
CA THR A 49 -24.55 -12.58 6.96
C THR A 49 -24.93 -12.13 5.56
N PRO A 50 -25.46 -10.90 5.37
CA PRO A 50 -25.68 -10.38 4.02
C PRO A 50 -24.37 -10.45 3.23
N PRO A 51 -24.42 -10.71 1.92
CA PRO A 51 -23.21 -10.61 1.11
C PRO A 51 -22.57 -9.24 1.32
N PRO A 52 -21.22 -9.16 1.38
CA PRO A 52 -20.53 -7.90 1.63
C PRO A 52 -21.01 -6.85 0.62
N ALA A 53 -21.42 -5.69 1.15
CA ALA A 53 -21.85 -4.58 0.32
C ALA A 53 -20.73 -4.21 -0.66
N LYS A 54 -21.07 -3.97 -1.93
CA LYS A 54 -20.10 -3.48 -2.92
C LYS A 54 -19.56 -2.13 -2.43
N PRO A 55 -18.24 -1.89 -2.58
CA PRO A 55 -17.66 -0.60 -2.27
C PRO A 55 -18.42 0.53 -3.01
N GLN A 56 -18.60 1.65 -2.32
CA GLN A 56 -19.24 2.84 -2.88
C GLN A 56 -18.18 3.73 -3.52
N GLU A 57 -18.57 4.48 -4.57
CA GLU A 57 -17.70 5.47 -5.19
C GLU A 57 -17.26 6.52 -4.17
N PRO A 58 -15.94 6.71 -3.92
CA PRO A 58 -15.46 7.65 -2.93
C PRO A 58 -15.55 9.10 -3.43
N ALA A 59 -15.47 10.05 -2.49
CA ALA A 59 -15.28 11.46 -2.84
C ALA A 59 -13.96 11.65 -3.61
N PHE A 60 -13.92 12.64 -4.49
CA PHE A 60 -12.77 12.95 -5.37
C PHE A 60 -11.44 13.13 -4.61
N ASP A 61 -11.51 13.57 -3.38
CA ASP A 61 -10.36 13.85 -2.54
C ASP A 61 -10.24 12.90 -1.34
N ALA A 62 -11.00 11.82 -1.30
CA ALA A 62 -11.05 10.89 -0.17
C ALA A 62 -9.64 10.38 0.20
N HIS A 63 -8.79 10.11 -0.79
CA HIS A 63 -7.41 9.67 -0.59
C HIS A 63 -6.53 10.73 0.10
N LEU A 64 -6.78 12.03 -0.11
CA LEU A 64 -6.06 13.11 0.56
C LEU A 64 -6.65 13.47 1.92
N SER A 65 -7.98 13.46 2.03
CA SER A 65 -8.68 13.85 3.27
C SER A 65 -8.53 12.81 4.38
N VAL A 66 -8.71 11.52 4.06
CA VAL A 66 -8.57 10.42 5.04
C VAL A 66 -7.12 10.24 5.49
N THR A 67 -6.16 10.41 4.59
CA THR A 67 -4.73 10.32 4.93
C THR A 67 -4.15 11.60 5.54
N ASN A 68 -4.93 12.69 5.59
CA ASN A 68 -4.49 14.03 5.96
C ASN A 68 -3.30 14.56 5.12
N ALA A 69 -3.12 14.06 3.91
CA ALA A 69 -2.02 14.46 3.03
C ALA A 69 -2.09 15.92 2.61
N ARG A 70 -3.30 16.52 2.61
CA ARG A 70 -3.49 17.96 2.33
C ARG A 70 -2.70 18.84 3.29
N ALA A 71 -2.59 18.47 4.57
CA ALA A 71 -1.82 19.23 5.56
C ALA A 71 -0.32 19.25 5.21
N ALA A 72 0.22 18.13 4.79
CA ALA A 72 1.60 18.02 4.33
C ALA A 72 1.84 18.84 3.04
N GLN A 73 0.92 18.72 2.07
CA GLN A 73 0.97 19.49 0.82
C GLN A 73 0.87 21.00 1.07
N ALA A 74 -0.01 21.45 1.97
CA ALA A 74 -0.13 22.86 2.37
C ALA A 74 1.15 23.37 3.06
N ALA A 75 1.92 22.50 3.71
CA ALA A 75 3.24 22.80 4.25
C ALA A 75 4.37 22.77 3.19
N GLY A 76 4.04 22.64 1.90
CA GLY A 76 5.00 22.62 0.79
C GLY A 76 5.66 21.26 0.53
N LEU A 77 5.18 20.20 1.16
CA LEU A 77 5.69 18.85 0.91
C LEU A 77 4.95 18.24 -0.27
N THR A 78 5.66 17.95 -1.34
CA THR A 78 5.13 17.41 -2.60
C THR A 78 5.82 16.13 -3.04
N GLY A 79 6.82 15.63 -2.28
CA GLY A 79 7.66 14.51 -2.67
C GLY A 79 8.78 14.90 -3.64
N GLN A 80 9.02 16.21 -3.84
CA GLN A 80 10.06 16.69 -4.76
C GLN A 80 11.44 16.11 -4.40
N GLY A 81 12.17 15.65 -5.43
CA GLY A 81 13.49 15.02 -5.30
C GLY A 81 13.43 13.54 -4.96
N VAL A 82 12.24 12.96 -4.76
CA VAL A 82 12.07 11.54 -4.48
C VAL A 82 11.56 10.81 -5.72
N ARG A 83 12.11 9.61 -5.98
CA ARG A 83 11.67 8.72 -7.06
C ARG A 83 10.92 7.53 -6.49
N ILE A 84 9.72 7.31 -7.03
CA ILE A 84 8.86 6.17 -6.71
C ILE A 84 8.91 5.19 -7.88
N GLY A 85 9.31 3.96 -7.63
CA GLY A 85 9.22 2.86 -8.58
C GLY A 85 7.81 2.28 -8.57
N ILE A 86 7.13 2.24 -9.70
CA ILE A 86 5.83 1.57 -9.86
C ILE A 86 6.09 0.24 -10.56
N VAL A 87 6.10 -0.83 -9.78
CA VAL A 87 6.23 -2.20 -10.30
C VAL A 87 4.83 -2.74 -10.54
N ASP A 88 4.37 -2.75 -11.80
CA ASP A 88 2.96 -2.97 -12.13
C ASP A 88 2.77 -3.32 -13.63
N SER A 89 1.62 -3.00 -14.20
CA SER A 89 1.26 -3.20 -15.62
C SER A 89 1.88 -2.19 -16.59
N GLY A 90 2.71 -1.27 -16.10
CA GLY A 90 3.25 -0.13 -16.84
C GLY A 90 2.68 1.20 -16.35
N VAL A 91 3.12 2.31 -16.91
CA VAL A 91 2.61 3.66 -16.61
C VAL A 91 2.57 4.47 -17.90
N GLN A 92 1.42 4.96 -18.28
CA GLN A 92 1.23 5.87 -19.43
C GLN A 92 1.95 7.19 -19.16
N ARG A 93 3.14 7.38 -19.77
CA ARG A 93 3.97 8.58 -19.55
C ARG A 93 3.31 9.87 -19.99
N ASN A 94 2.40 9.80 -20.96
CA ASN A 94 1.67 10.93 -21.50
C ASN A 94 0.29 11.15 -20.83
N ALA A 95 -0.06 10.38 -19.81
CA ALA A 95 -1.25 10.64 -19.02
C ALA A 95 -1.18 12.04 -18.44
N VAL A 96 -2.26 12.82 -18.54
CA VAL A 96 -2.29 14.25 -18.16
C VAL A 96 -1.79 14.45 -16.73
N ALA A 97 -2.21 13.59 -15.79
CA ALA A 97 -1.77 13.67 -14.40
C ALA A 97 -0.28 13.35 -14.20
N LEU A 98 0.34 12.62 -15.13
CA LEU A 98 1.73 12.12 -15.01
C LEU A 98 2.69 12.77 -16.00
N ASN A 99 2.20 13.68 -16.82
CA ASN A 99 3.02 14.33 -17.85
C ASN A 99 4.27 15.00 -17.23
N GLY A 100 5.45 14.64 -17.78
CA GLY A 100 6.74 15.12 -17.31
C GLY A 100 7.22 14.50 -15.99
N ARG A 101 6.50 13.54 -15.42
CA ARG A 101 6.86 12.89 -14.13
C ARG A 101 7.47 11.50 -14.30
N VAL A 102 7.17 10.80 -15.39
CA VAL A 102 7.69 9.46 -15.68
C VAL A 102 9.07 9.57 -16.31
N LEU A 103 10.10 9.22 -15.54
CA LEU A 103 11.50 9.29 -15.97
C LEU A 103 11.88 8.14 -16.92
N ALA A 104 11.33 6.95 -16.65
CA ALA A 104 11.62 5.75 -17.42
C ALA A 104 10.44 4.79 -17.40
N ASN A 105 10.24 4.08 -18.51
CA ASN A 105 9.37 2.91 -18.63
C ASN A 105 10.22 1.69 -18.96
N LEU A 106 10.43 0.83 -17.96
CA LEU A 106 11.19 -0.39 -18.07
C LEU A 106 10.22 -1.55 -18.33
N ASN A 107 10.54 -2.41 -19.30
CA ASN A 107 9.67 -3.52 -19.70
C ASN A 107 10.37 -4.86 -19.43
N TYR A 108 9.67 -5.75 -18.72
CA TYR A 108 10.13 -7.10 -18.35
C TYR A 108 9.16 -8.19 -18.82
N ILE A 109 8.18 -7.82 -19.65
CA ILE A 109 7.18 -8.73 -20.19
C ILE A 109 7.59 -9.24 -21.58
N ASP A 110 7.08 -10.41 -21.95
CA ASP A 110 7.35 -11.04 -23.25
C ASP A 110 6.81 -10.18 -24.40
N PRO A 111 7.66 -9.65 -25.30
CA PRO A 111 7.23 -8.82 -26.44
C PRO A 111 6.38 -9.58 -27.46
N ALA A 112 6.45 -10.92 -27.51
CA ALA A 112 5.66 -11.71 -28.43
C ALA A 112 4.17 -11.81 -28.02
N ARG A 113 3.87 -11.51 -26.75
CA ARG A 113 2.52 -11.64 -26.18
C ARG A 113 1.92 -10.33 -25.71
N ASN A 114 2.65 -9.24 -25.81
CA ASN A 114 2.28 -7.97 -25.23
C ASN A 114 2.52 -6.81 -26.21
N ASN A 115 1.69 -5.79 -26.16
CA ASN A 115 1.85 -4.58 -26.95
C ASN A 115 2.81 -3.61 -26.27
N LEU A 116 4.07 -3.62 -26.68
CA LEU A 116 5.09 -2.70 -26.15
C LEU A 116 5.01 -1.29 -26.75
N ALA A 117 4.20 -1.04 -27.78
CA ALA A 117 3.96 0.31 -28.31
C ALA A 117 3.09 1.17 -27.37
N VAL A 118 2.40 0.53 -26.42
CA VAL A 118 1.59 1.19 -25.40
C VAL A 118 2.25 0.97 -24.05
N ASP A 119 2.50 2.04 -23.32
CA ASP A 119 3.21 2.00 -22.03
C ASP A 119 2.48 1.18 -20.95
N ASP A 120 1.14 1.22 -20.96
CA ASP A 120 0.27 0.50 -20.04
C ASP A 120 -1.07 0.17 -20.72
N VAL A 121 -1.25 -1.08 -21.13
CA VAL A 121 -2.48 -1.55 -21.79
C VAL A 121 -3.59 -1.80 -20.76
N VAL A 122 -3.22 -2.25 -19.57
CA VAL A 122 -4.16 -2.59 -18.49
C VAL A 122 -4.73 -1.35 -17.81
N GLY A 123 -3.93 -0.28 -17.71
CA GLY A 123 -4.29 0.98 -17.06
C GLY A 123 -4.16 0.97 -15.53
N HIS A 124 -3.87 -0.18 -14.91
CA HIS A 124 -3.79 -0.31 -13.46
C HIS A 124 -2.57 0.44 -12.90
N GLY A 125 -1.38 0.24 -13.45
CA GLY A 125 -0.16 0.92 -13.00
C GLY A 125 -0.24 2.43 -13.21
N THR A 126 -0.93 2.91 -14.26
CA THR A 126 -1.18 4.34 -14.49
C THR A 126 -2.08 4.94 -13.40
N ALA A 127 -3.14 4.24 -12.99
CA ALA A 127 -4.00 4.67 -11.88
C ALA A 127 -3.23 4.72 -10.56
N VAL A 128 -2.45 3.68 -10.27
CA VAL A 128 -1.57 3.58 -9.08
C VAL A 128 -0.55 4.73 -9.06
N ALA A 129 0.13 5.00 -10.18
CA ALA A 129 1.08 6.10 -10.31
C ALA A 129 0.42 7.46 -10.11
N SER A 130 -0.79 7.65 -10.64
CA SER A 130 -1.56 8.89 -10.46
C SER A 130 -1.87 9.13 -8.98
N LEU A 131 -2.32 8.13 -8.24
CA LEU A 131 -2.59 8.25 -6.81
C LEU A 131 -1.32 8.52 -5.99
N ALA A 132 -0.19 7.94 -6.37
CA ALA A 132 1.08 8.21 -5.69
C ALA A 132 1.62 9.62 -5.97
N ALA A 133 1.64 10.07 -7.25
CA ALA A 133 2.41 11.24 -7.67
C ALA A 133 1.75 12.08 -8.77
N GLY A 134 0.48 11.86 -9.08
CA GLY A 134 -0.21 12.63 -10.13
C GLY A 134 -0.36 14.11 -9.81
N ALA A 135 -0.24 14.97 -10.82
CA ALA A 135 -0.65 16.36 -10.72
C ALA A 135 -2.18 16.48 -10.69
N ALA A 136 -2.70 17.57 -10.14
CA ALA A 136 -4.13 17.88 -10.19
C ALA A 136 -4.61 17.99 -11.63
N VAL A 137 -5.82 17.47 -11.91
CA VAL A 137 -6.46 17.48 -13.23
C VAL A 137 -7.94 17.85 -13.06
N GLY A 138 -8.38 18.96 -13.60
CA GLY A 138 -9.74 19.44 -13.44
C GLY A 138 -10.13 19.56 -11.98
N THR A 139 -11.16 18.83 -11.56
CA THR A 139 -11.62 18.77 -10.16
C THR A 139 -10.88 17.75 -9.31
N TRP A 140 -10.11 16.85 -9.92
CA TRP A 140 -9.29 15.89 -9.17
C TRP A 140 -8.05 16.57 -8.58
N PRO A 141 -7.83 16.47 -7.26
CA PRO A 141 -6.85 17.29 -6.55
C PRO A 141 -5.39 16.88 -6.72
N GLY A 142 -5.09 15.79 -7.43
CA GLY A 142 -3.76 15.20 -7.52
C GLY A 142 -3.53 14.05 -6.54
N GLY A 143 -2.40 13.37 -6.69
CA GLY A 143 -1.96 12.29 -5.81
C GLY A 143 -1.34 12.81 -4.50
N ILE A 144 -0.85 11.87 -3.70
CA ILE A 144 -0.25 12.17 -2.37
C ILE A 144 1.03 13.01 -2.49
N ALA A 145 1.91 12.67 -3.44
CA ALA A 145 3.22 13.29 -3.61
C ALA A 145 3.40 13.86 -5.02
N PRO A 146 2.64 14.93 -5.39
CA PRO A 146 2.56 15.41 -6.77
C PRO A 146 3.87 16.01 -7.32
N GLY A 147 4.92 16.15 -6.54
CA GLY A 147 6.26 16.55 -6.96
C GLY A 147 7.24 15.38 -7.10
N ALA A 148 6.85 14.17 -6.74
CA ALA A 148 7.69 12.98 -6.92
C ALA A 148 7.79 12.59 -8.40
N GLN A 149 8.88 11.88 -8.74
CA GLN A 149 9.10 11.34 -10.07
C GLN A 149 8.83 9.82 -10.07
N ILE A 150 8.40 9.30 -11.21
CA ILE A 150 8.05 7.88 -11.38
C ILE A 150 9.10 7.17 -12.25
N VAL A 151 9.48 5.98 -11.83
CA VAL A 151 10.16 4.97 -12.66
C VAL A 151 9.21 3.78 -12.77
N SER A 152 8.69 3.53 -13.96
CA SER A 152 7.77 2.42 -14.21
C SER A 152 8.56 1.15 -14.52
N ALA A 153 8.19 0.05 -13.86
CA ALA A 153 8.68 -1.29 -14.17
C ALA A 153 7.47 -2.18 -14.51
N ARG A 154 7.27 -2.41 -15.81
CA ARG A 154 6.16 -3.22 -16.33
C ARG A 154 6.50 -4.70 -16.24
N ILE A 155 5.89 -5.38 -15.28
CA ILE A 155 6.04 -6.82 -15.02
C ILE A 155 4.76 -7.61 -15.28
N ILE A 156 3.61 -6.92 -15.37
CA ILE A 156 2.30 -7.52 -15.58
C ILE A 156 1.95 -7.46 -17.06
N SER A 157 1.64 -8.63 -17.63
CA SER A 157 1.22 -8.78 -19.02
C SER A 157 -0.13 -8.11 -19.31
N ASP A 158 -0.39 -7.80 -20.59
CA ASP A 158 -1.64 -7.19 -21.08
C ASP A 158 -2.86 -8.06 -20.78
N THR A 159 -2.67 -9.38 -20.77
CA THR A 159 -3.69 -10.33 -20.33
C THR A 159 -3.40 -10.70 -18.88
N ARG A 160 -4.35 -10.39 -18.00
CA ARG A 160 -4.23 -10.74 -16.58
C ARG A 160 -4.13 -12.24 -16.41
N PRO A 161 -3.23 -12.76 -15.56
CA PRO A 161 -3.26 -14.15 -15.19
C PRO A 161 -4.61 -14.47 -14.52
N THR A 162 -5.20 -15.57 -14.87
CA THR A 162 -6.41 -16.09 -14.21
C THR A 162 -6.04 -16.61 -12.82
N ASP A 163 -6.93 -16.42 -11.84
CA ASP A 163 -6.88 -17.13 -10.57
C ASP A 163 -6.90 -18.65 -10.86
N ASP A 164 -6.10 -19.42 -10.14
CA ASP A 164 -6.07 -20.88 -10.27
C ASP A 164 -7.37 -21.56 -9.80
N GLY A 165 -8.33 -20.76 -9.32
CA GLY A 165 -9.65 -21.23 -8.86
C GLY A 165 -9.63 -21.99 -7.54
N SER A 166 -8.48 -22.07 -6.86
CA SER A 166 -8.34 -22.80 -5.59
C SER A 166 -8.98 -22.05 -4.41
N GLY A 167 -9.31 -20.77 -4.57
CA GLY A 167 -9.72 -19.88 -3.47
C GLY A 167 -8.61 -19.62 -2.44
N ARG A 168 -7.37 -20.04 -2.75
CA ARG A 168 -6.20 -19.87 -1.88
C ARG A 168 -5.25 -18.81 -2.37
N GLY A 169 -5.57 -18.12 -3.47
CA GLY A 169 -4.65 -17.33 -4.26
C GLY A 169 -3.72 -18.21 -5.10
N ASN A 170 -2.89 -17.63 -5.93
CA ASN A 170 -2.00 -18.39 -6.81
C ASN A 170 -0.89 -19.05 -5.99
N ALA A 171 -0.81 -20.37 -6.03
CA ALA A 171 0.28 -21.14 -5.44
C ALA A 171 1.61 -20.77 -6.14
N PHE A 172 2.66 -20.58 -5.34
CA PHE A 172 3.96 -20.15 -5.83
C PHE A 172 5.08 -20.93 -5.14
N SER A 173 6.14 -21.21 -5.89
CA SER A 173 7.37 -21.78 -5.35
C SER A 173 8.59 -21.32 -6.15
N GLY A 174 9.73 -21.16 -5.48
CA GLY A 174 10.96 -20.73 -6.10
C GLY A 174 11.20 -19.21 -6.10
N PRO A 175 12.21 -18.71 -6.82
CA PRO A 175 12.49 -17.30 -6.96
C PRO A 175 11.43 -16.62 -7.85
N LEU A 176 11.17 -15.33 -7.59
CA LEU A 176 10.24 -14.53 -8.39
C LEU A 176 10.79 -14.14 -9.77
N GLY A 177 12.11 -14.06 -9.91
CA GLY A 177 12.76 -13.57 -11.14
C GLY A 177 12.76 -12.04 -11.27
N VAL A 178 12.57 -11.31 -10.18
CA VAL A 178 12.50 -9.82 -10.19
C VAL A 178 13.82 -9.13 -9.85
N ALA A 179 14.91 -9.88 -9.74
CA ALA A 179 16.22 -9.32 -9.37
C ALA A 179 16.68 -8.21 -10.32
N GLN A 180 16.46 -8.37 -11.64
CA GLN A 180 16.81 -7.35 -12.63
C GLN A 180 15.97 -6.08 -12.47
N VAL A 181 14.68 -6.22 -12.15
CA VAL A 181 13.80 -5.08 -11.85
C VAL A 181 14.39 -4.25 -10.71
N HIS A 182 14.83 -4.90 -9.64
CA HIS A 182 15.41 -4.22 -8.49
C HIS A 182 16.73 -3.52 -8.82
N GLN A 183 17.60 -4.14 -9.58
CA GLN A 183 18.87 -3.53 -10.04
C GLN A 183 18.61 -2.26 -10.87
N ASP A 184 17.66 -2.32 -11.79
CA ASP A 184 17.33 -1.18 -12.63
C ASP A 184 16.70 -0.04 -11.80
N LEU A 185 15.79 -0.35 -10.86
CA LEU A 185 15.25 0.65 -9.94
C LEU A 185 16.35 1.30 -9.06
N ILE A 186 17.34 0.52 -8.62
CA ILE A 186 18.52 1.04 -7.90
C ILE A 186 19.31 2.00 -8.81
N SER A 187 19.54 1.65 -10.07
CA SER A 187 20.27 2.50 -11.01
C SER A 187 19.60 3.85 -11.24
N TYR A 188 18.27 3.89 -11.16
CA TYR A 188 17.48 5.13 -11.18
C TYR A 188 17.38 5.81 -9.81
N ASN A 189 18.08 5.35 -8.79
CA ASN A 189 18.01 5.87 -7.42
C ASN A 189 16.57 5.98 -6.89
N VAL A 190 15.75 4.96 -7.15
CA VAL A 190 14.39 4.84 -6.62
C VAL A 190 14.47 4.65 -5.11
N LYS A 191 13.72 5.45 -4.35
CA LYS A 191 13.65 5.35 -2.88
C LYS A 191 12.48 4.53 -2.38
N VAL A 192 11.34 4.59 -3.05
CA VAL A 192 10.14 3.83 -2.69
C VAL A 192 9.77 2.92 -3.85
N MET A 193 9.60 1.63 -3.60
CA MET A 193 9.09 0.65 -4.55
C MET A 193 7.66 0.31 -4.19
N ASN A 194 6.71 0.73 -5.02
CA ASN A 194 5.30 0.41 -4.89
C ASN A 194 4.96 -0.88 -5.63
N ASN A 195 4.37 -1.83 -4.93
CA ASN A 195 3.92 -3.12 -5.46
C ASN A 195 2.42 -3.27 -5.20
N SER A 196 1.61 -2.82 -6.14
CA SER A 196 0.15 -2.93 -6.09
C SER A 196 -0.35 -4.24 -6.72
N TRP A 197 0.43 -5.28 -6.61
CA TRP A 197 0.18 -6.64 -7.10
C TRP A 197 0.55 -7.65 -6.02
N GLY A 198 0.26 -8.92 -6.24
CA GLY A 198 0.56 -9.97 -5.28
C GLY A 198 -0.40 -11.13 -5.42
N GLY A 199 -1.01 -11.56 -4.31
CA GLY A 199 -1.85 -12.74 -4.30
C GLY A 199 -1.04 -14.04 -4.43
N LEU A 200 0.29 -13.97 -4.22
CA LEU A 200 1.17 -15.14 -4.23
C LEU A 200 1.27 -15.72 -2.82
N TYR A 201 0.96 -17.01 -2.73
CA TYR A 201 0.98 -17.75 -1.48
C TYR A 201 1.85 -18.98 -1.65
N TRP A 202 2.72 -19.25 -0.67
CA TRP A 202 3.54 -20.45 -0.64
C TRP A 202 3.58 -21.08 0.75
N THR A 203 3.72 -22.39 0.75
CA THR A 203 3.99 -23.21 1.94
C THR A 203 5.37 -23.88 1.86
N ASP A 204 6.02 -23.75 0.70
CA ASP A 204 7.36 -24.25 0.45
C ASP A 204 8.39 -23.36 1.15
N LEU A 205 9.00 -23.90 2.19
CA LEU A 205 9.88 -23.16 3.09
C LEU A 205 11.14 -22.56 2.44
N PRO A 206 11.80 -23.23 1.46
CA PRO A 206 12.91 -22.64 0.72
C PRO A 206 12.57 -21.38 -0.06
N THR A 207 11.35 -21.25 -0.57
CA THR A 207 10.88 -20.11 -1.36
C THR A 207 11.07 -18.79 -0.62
N THR A 208 10.82 -18.75 0.70
CA THR A 208 10.99 -17.51 1.49
C THR A 208 12.41 -16.95 1.39
N ALA A 209 13.42 -17.80 1.50
CA ALA A 209 14.82 -17.37 1.40
C ALA A 209 15.22 -16.94 -0.01
N GLN A 210 14.70 -17.62 -1.03
CA GLN A 210 14.95 -17.33 -2.44
C GLN A 210 14.36 -15.97 -2.82
N VAL A 211 13.10 -15.71 -2.47
CA VAL A 211 12.44 -14.43 -2.71
C VAL A 211 13.14 -13.30 -1.92
N ALA A 212 13.49 -13.55 -0.64
CA ALA A 212 14.19 -12.55 0.17
C ALA A 212 15.54 -12.14 -0.45
N ALA A 213 16.27 -13.08 -1.06
CA ALA A 213 17.54 -12.80 -1.72
C ALA A 213 17.39 -11.78 -2.87
N GLU A 214 16.26 -11.79 -3.60
CA GLU A 214 16.01 -10.83 -4.68
C GLU A 214 15.74 -9.41 -4.18
N TYR A 215 15.13 -9.24 -2.99
CA TYR A 215 14.82 -7.92 -2.41
C TYR A 215 15.96 -7.29 -1.62
N ARG A 216 16.91 -8.07 -1.10
CA ARG A 216 18.03 -7.56 -0.28
C ARG A 216 18.84 -6.46 -0.95
N PRO A 217 19.21 -6.53 -2.23
CA PRO A 217 19.95 -5.45 -2.88
C PRO A 217 19.22 -4.11 -2.79
N PHE A 218 17.91 -4.10 -2.97
CA PHE A 218 17.11 -2.88 -2.90
C PHE A 218 16.91 -2.41 -1.45
N VAL A 219 16.52 -3.29 -0.53
CA VAL A 219 16.16 -2.93 0.84
C VAL A 219 17.40 -2.66 1.71
N ILE A 220 18.40 -3.57 1.66
CA ILE A 220 19.54 -3.54 2.58
C ILE A 220 20.67 -2.70 2.02
N ASN A 221 21.08 -2.94 0.77
CA ASN A 221 22.27 -2.31 0.21
C ASN A 221 21.97 -0.90 -0.29
N HIS A 222 20.85 -0.70 -0.99
CA HIS A 222 20.44 0.60 -1.51
C HIS A 222 19.69 1.45 -0.46
N GLY A 223 19.08 0.83 0.54
CA GLY A 223 18.27 1.50 1.55
C GLY A 223 16.91 1.99 1.03
N GLY A 224 16.33 1.28 0.06
CA GLY A 224 15.00 1.53 -0.45
C GLY A 224 13.89 0.99 0.46
N LEU A 225 12.70 1.56 0.35
CA LEU A 225 11.49 1.14 1.04
C LEU A 225 10.56 0.42 0.07
N VAL A 226 10.12 -0.77 0.42
CA VAL A 226 9.15 -1.58 -0.32
C VAL A 226 7.78 -1.42 0.31
N VAL A 227 6.76 -1.16 -0.50
CA VAL A 227 5.35 -1.11 -0.08
C VAL A 227 4.58 -2.14 -0.90
N PHE A 228 3.95 -3.10 -0.22
CA PHE A 228 3.14 -4.15 -0.84
C PHE A 228 1.67 -4.05 -0.47
N ALA A 229 0.79 -4.23 -1.45
CA ALA A 229 -0.63 -4.45 -1.22
C ALA A 229 -0.85 -5.79 -0.47
N ALA A 230 -1.70 -5.79 0.57
CA ALA A 230 -1.94 -6.96 1.41
C ALA A 230 -2.63 -8.12 0.68
N GLY A 231 -3.49 -7.79 -0.31
CA GLY A 231 -4.37 -8.72 -1.03
C GLY A 231 -5.85 -8.39 -0.82
N ASN A 232 -6.72 -8.97 -1.65
CA ASN A 232 -8.14 -8.60 -1.77
C ASN A 232 -9.09 -9.80 -1.59
N ASP A 233 -8.71 -10.78 -0.77
CA ASP A 233 -9.43 -12.05 -0.60
C ASP A 233 -10.14 -12.13 0.76
N ALA A 234 -10.28 -11.00 1.48
CA ALA A 234 -10.87 -10.91 2.82
C ALA A 234 -10.24 -11.89 3.84
N ARG A 235 -8.93 -12.13 3.73
CA ARG A 235 -8.19 -13.04 4.61
C ARG A 235 -7.74 -12.35 5.88
N THR A 236 -7.54 -13.13 6.94
CA THR A 236 -6.92 -12.65 8.20
C THR A 236 -5.42 -12.36 8.05
N GLU A 237 -4.78 -12.90 7.02
CA GLU A 237 -3.36 -12.78 6.71
C GLU A 237 -3.15 -12.12 5.35
N PRO A 238 -2.12 -11.29 5.18
CA PRO A 238 -1.73 -10.81 3.86
C PRO A 238 -1.15 -11.96 3.02
N SER A 239 -0.94 -11.71 1.72
CA SER A 239 -0.24 -12.68 0.87
C SER A 239 1.14 -12.99 1.43
N SER A 240 1.66 -14.19 1.12
CA SER A 240 3.01 -14.58 1.57
C SER A 240 4.07 -13.59 1.12
N LEU A 241 3.91 -13.04 -0.09
CA LEU A 241 4.82 -12.03 -0.61
C LEU A 241 4.73 -10.71 0.16
N ALA A 242 3.54 -10.20 0.44
CA ALA A 242 3.36 -8.98 1.22
C ALA A 242 3.91 -9.14 2.66
N ALA A 243 3.71 -10.31 3.27
CA ALA A 243 4.20 -10.63 4.60
C ALA A 243 5.61 -11.26 4.60
N LEU A 244 6.40 -11.08 3.54
CA LEU A 244 7.70 -11.74 3.36
C LEU A 244 8.62 -11.68 4.60
N PRO A 245 8.81 -10.54 5.29
CA PRO A 245 9.67 -10.48 6.48
C PRO A 245 9.24 -11.40 7.63
N SER A 246 7.95 -11.76 7.70
CA SER A 246 7.39 -12.65 8.73
C SER A 246 7.20 -14.09 8.25
N GLN A 247 7.53 -14.40 6.99
CA GLN A 247 7.36 -15.75 6.44
C GLN A 247 8.40 -16.71 7.03
N LYS A 248 7.90 -17.87 7.43
CA LYS A 248 8.76 -18.95 7.93
C LYS A 248 9.60 -19.58 6.81
N GLY A 249 10.81 -19.92 7.15
CA GLY A 249 11.74 -20.71 6.36
C GLY A 249 11.99 -22.09 6.96
N VAL A 250 12.99 -22.78 6.45
CA VAL A 250 13.40 -24.10 6.92
C VAL A 250 13.71 -24.06 8.41
N ALA A 251 13.34 -25.11 9.12
CA ALA A 251 13.53 -25.26 10.57
C ALA A 251 12.93 -24.11 11.43
N GLY A 252 11.87 -23.47 10.94
CA GLY A 252 11.18 -22.39 11.66
C GLY A 252 11.95 -21.07 11.70
N THR A 253 13.01 -20.92 10.92
CA THR A 253 13.76 -19.66 10.76
C THR A 253 12.89 -18.57 10.12
N LEU A 254 13.33 -17.32 10.24
CA LEU A 254 12.74 -16.17 9.53
C LEU A 254 13.79 -15.58 8.57
N PRO A 255 13.98 -16.21 7.39
CA PRO A 255 15.11 -15.88 6.51
C PRO A 255 14.98 -14.51 5.84
N ALA A 256 13.86 -13.83 5.98
CA ALA A 256 13.59 -12.51 5.41
C ALA A 256 13.39 -11.41 6.49
N ALA A 257 13.61 -11.72 7.78
CA ALA A 257 13.34 -10.78 8.88
C ALA A 257 14.16 -9.48 8.78
N ASP A 258 15.35 -9.54 8.18
CA ASP A 258 16.21 -8.39 7.93
C ASP A 258 15.59 -7.36 6.98
N LEU A 259 14.65 -7.77 6.13
CA LEU A 259 13.93 -6.90 5.19
C LEU A 259 12.90 -6.00 5.88
N GLU A 260 12.44 -6.33 7.09
CA GLU A 260 11.41 -5.56 7.81
C GLU A 260 11.79 -4.09 7.94
N ARG A 261 13.06 -3.77 8.08
CA ARG A 261 13.55 -2.38 8.18
C ARG A 261 13.20 -1.48 6.99
N GLY A 262 12.92 -2.04 5.84
CA GLY A 262 12.53 -1.32 4.63
C GLY A 262 11.29 -1.93 3.98
N TRP A 263 10.32 -2.38 4.80
CA TRP A 263 9.12 -3.07 4.31
C TRP A 263 7.85 -2.54 4.97
N LEU A 264 6.83 -2.27 4.16
CA LEU A 264 5.49 -1.93 4.59
C LEU A 264 4.45 -2.74 3.83
N VAL A 265 3.42 -3.17 4.54
CA VAL A 265 2.20 -3.76 3.98
C VAL A 265 1.11 -2.72 4.00
N ALA A 266 0.39 -2.59 2.89
CA ALA A 266 -0.76 -1.71 2.74
C ALA A 266 -2.05 -2.53 2.75
N THR A 267 -2.82 -2.45 3.82
CA THR A 267 -4.21 -2.90 3.83
C THR A 267 -5.17 -1.75 3.52
N ALA A 268 -6.45 -2.07 3.28
CA ALA A 268 -7.43 -1.09 2.83
C ALA A 268 -8.51 -0.82 3.88
N VAL A 269 -8.83 0.46 4.08
CA VAL A 269 -10.05 0.92 4.76
C VAL A 269 -11.04 1.48 3.75
N ASP A 270 -12.31 1.41 4.08
CA ASP A 270 -13.35 2.10 3.34
C ASP A 270 -13.27 3.61 3.67
N PRO A 271 -13.17 4.51 2.66
CA PRO A 271 -13.10 5.95 2.90
C PRO A 271 -14.27 6.54 3.68
N TYR A 272 -15.45 5.92 3.64
CA TYR A 272 -16.62 6.36 4.39
C TYR A 272 -16.67 5.85 5.83
N THR A 273 -15.97 4.74 6.08
CA THR A 273 -15.85 4.13 7.41
C THR A 273 -14.39 3.79 7.72
N PRO A 274 -13.50 4.80 7.80
CA PRO A 274 -12.05 4.57 7.90
C PRO A 274 -11.61 3.92 9.21
N GLY A 275 -12.54 3.69 10.14
CA GLY A 275 -12.32 2.90 11.37
C GLY A 275 -12.40 1.39 11.17
N ALA A 276 -12.73 0.90 9.97
CA ALA A 276 -12.85 -0.52 9.67
C ALA A 276 -12.11 -0.88 8.38
N LEU A 277 -11.63 -2.13 8.30
CA LEU A 277 -11.09 -2.65 7.04
C LEU A 277 -12.21 -2.74 5.99
N ALA A 278 -11.85 -2.46 4.74
CA ALA A 278 -12.73 -2.74 3.61
C ALA A 278 -13.01 -4.25 3.53
N SER A 279 -14.25 -4.63 3.21
CA SER A 279 -14.74 -6.01 3.29
C SER A 279 -13.96 -7.02 2.43
N TYR A 280 -13.26 -6.54 1.41
CA TYR A 280 -12.41 -7.35 0.54
C TYR A 280 -10.96 -7.43 1.02
N ALA A 281 -10.51 -6.49 1.87
CA ALA A 281 -9.10 -6.34 2.20
C ALA A 281 -8.59 -7.49 3.07
N ASN A 282 -7.41 -8.00 2.74
CA ASN A 282 -6.69 -8.85 3.67
C ASN A 282 -6.23 -8.03 4.88
N ALA A 283 -6.37 -8.60 6.07
CA ALA A 283 -5.88 -7.99 7.30
C ALA A 283 -4.35 -8.02 7.39
N CYS A 284 -3.81 -7.31 8.36
CA CYS A 284 -2.37 -7.23 8.59
C CYS A 284 -1.74 -8.54 9.13
N GLY A 285 -2.52 -9.37 9.86
CA GLY A 285 -2.08 -10.66 10.37
C GLY A 285 -0.66 -10.64 10.95
N GLN A 286 0.17 -11.57 10.52
CA GLN A 286 1.58 -11.67 10.95
C GLN A 286 2.46 -10.46 10.57
N ALA A 287 2.00 -9.60 9.66
CA ALA A 287 2.69 -8.39 9.24
C ALA A 287 2.31 -7.15 10.08
N ALA A 288 1.51 -7.28 11.13
CA ALA A 288 0.93 -6.16 11.89
C ALA A 288 1.96 -5.10 12.33
N ARG A 289 3.20 -5.50 12.62
CA ARG A 289 4.29 -4.59 13.05
C ARG A 289 4.79 -3.64 11.96
N TYR A 290 4.51 -3.95 10.69
CA TYR A 290 4.93 -3.15 9.54
C TYR A 290 3.79 -2.99 8.52
N CYS A 291 2.56 -2.94 9.03
CA CYS A 291 1.35 -2.79 8.23
C CYS A 291 0.68 -1.45 8.51
N LEU A 292 0.21 -0.81 7.46
CA LEU A 292 -0.57 0.41 7.51
C LEU A 292 -1.87 0.23 6.73
N ALA A 293 -2.92 0.89 7.20
CA ALA A 293 -4.18 0.99 6.49
C ALA A 293 -4.29 2.36 5.80
N ALA A 294 -4.77 2.36 4.56
CA ALA A 294 -5.07 3.57 3.82
C ALA A 294 -6.37 3.37 3.02
N PRO A 295 -7.02 4.44 2.50
CA PRO A 295 -8.18 4.30 1.63
C PRO A 295 -7.95 3.30 0.50
N GLY A 296 -8.78 2.28 0.43
CA GLY A 296 -8.71 1.25 -0.61
C GLY A 296 -9.58 1.56 -1.81
N SER A 297 -10.36 2.65 -1.79
CA SER A 297 -11.12 3.14 -2.93
C SER A 297 -10.69 4.56 -3.24
N ALA A 298 -10.46 4.87 -4.51
CA ALA A 298 -10.01 6.19 -4.92
C ALA A 298 -10.49 6.53 -6.33
N VAL A 299 -10.78 7.82 -6.57
CA VAL A 299 -11.01 8.38 -7.88
C VAL A 299 -9.69 8.82 -8.49
N TYR A 300 -9.53 8.63 -9.79
CA TYR A 300 -8.38 9.05 -10.57
C TYR A 300 -8.80 9.46 -11.99
N PRO A 301 -8.06 10.38 -12.66
CA PRO A 301 -8.39 10.77 -14.03
C PRO A 301 -7.99 9.66 -15.01
N ASP A 302 -8.64 9.60 -16.15
CA ASP A 302 -8.17 8.85 -17.29
C ASP A 302 -6.87 9.46 -17.86
N ALA A 303 -6.24 8.77 -18.82
CA ALA A 303 -5.00 9.24 -19.42
C ALA A 303 -5.15 10.59 -20.14
N SER A 304 -6.33 10.90 -20.67
CA SER A 304 -6.64 12.16 -21.38
C SER A 304 -7.00 13.31 -20.43
N GLY A 305 -7.42 13.00 -19.21
CA GLY A 305 -7.98 13.96 -18.25
C GLY A 305 -9.40 14.39 -18.54
N GLY A 306 -10.06 13.77 -19.54
CA GLY A 306 -11.44 14.09 -19.93
C GLY A 306 -12.50 13.38 -19.10
N SER A 307 -12.14 12.32 -18.42
CA SER A 307 -13.03 11.51 -17.58
C SER A 307 -12.35 11.10 -16.28
N TYR A 308 -13.15 10.67 -15.31
CA TYR A 308 -12.68 10.14 -14.04
C TYR A 308 -13.21 8.73 -13.85
N TYR A 309 -12.36 7.88 -13.33
CA TYR A 309 -12.70 6.51 -12.94
C TYR A 309 -12.48 6.34 -11.45
N TRP A 310 -13.15 5.38 -10.87
CA TRP A 310 -12.82 4.92 -9.53
C TRP A 310 -12.67 3.40 -9.52
N ASN A 311 -11.87 2.94 -8.60
CA ASN A 311 -11.67 1.52 -8.40
C ASN A 311 -11.34 1.24 -6.93
N TYR A 312 -11.30 -0.03 -6.55
CA TYR A 312 -11.04 -0.45 -5.18
C TYR A 312 -10.10 -1.65 -5.13
N GLY A 313 -9.40 -1.77 -4.03
CA GLY A 313 -8.42 -2.81 -3.74
C GLY A 313 -7.32 -2.28 -2.83
N THR A 314 -6.62 -3.16 -2.14
CA THR A 314 -5.39 -2.81 -1.40
C THR A 314 -4.32 -2.24 -2.35
N SER A 315 -4.45 -2.51 -3.65
CA SER A 315 -3.65 -1.92 -4.73
C SER A 315 -3.77 -0.39 -4.80
N PHE A 316 -4.85 0.21 -4.29
CA PHE A 316 -5.06 1.66 -4.24
C PHE A 316 -4.63 2.26 -2.90
N ALA A 317 -4.53 1.45 -1.84
CA ALA A 317 -3.94 1.86 -0.57
C ALA A 317 -2.39 1.96 -0.63
N ALA A 318 -1.74 1.03 -1.31
CA ALA A 318 -0.28 0.99 -1.43
C ALA A 318 0.34 2.28 -2.01
N PRO A 319 -0.15 2.87 -3.12
CA PRO A 319 0.42 4.11 -3.66
C PRO A 319 0.23 5.31 -2.74
N LEU A 320 -0.80 5.34 -1.89
CA LEU A 320 -0.98 6.40 -0.90
C LEU A 320 0.12 6.37 0.15
N ILE A 321 0.47 5.17 0.63
CA ILE A 321 1.57 4.95 1.57
C ILE A 321 2.92 5.25 0.89
N SER A 322 3.09 4.85 -0.37
CA SER A 322 4.29 5.14 -1.15
C SER A 322 4.50 6.64 -1.35
N GLY A 323 3.42 7.37 -1.65
CA GLY A 323 3.45 8.83 -1.72
C GLY A 323 3.76 9.47 -0.37
N ALA A 324 3.17 8.99 0.72
CA ALA A 324 3.45 9.47 2.07
C ALA A 324 4.94 9.27 2.43
N ALA A 325 5.53 8.14 2.07
CA ALA A 325 6.96 7.90 2.25
C ALA A 325 7.82 8.93 1.49
N ALA A 326 7.39 9.30 0.27
CA ALA A 326 8.08 10.34 -0.50
C ALA A 326 7.99 11.73 0.16
N LEU A 327 6.85 12.07 0.78
CA LEU A 327 6.73 13.31 1.56
C LEU A 327 7.67 13.32 2.78
N VAL A 328 7.78 12.19 3.49
CA VAL A 328 8.72 12.04 4.63
C VAL A 328 10.16 12.20 4.16
N TRP A 329 10.56 11.56 3.05
CA TRP A 329 11.92 11.70 2.52
C TRP A 329 12.25 13.11 2.03
N GLN A 330 11.31 13.81 1.40
CA GLN A 330 11.51 15.23 1.06
C GLN A 330 11.76 16.08 2.32
N ARG A 331 11.02 15.81 3.39
CA ARG A 331 11.14 16.55 4.64
C ARG A 331 12.44 16.22 5.40
N PHE A 332 12.86 14.96 5.34
CA PHE A 332 14.00 14.43 6.06
C PHE A 332 14.91 13.62 5.12
N PRO A 333 15.66 14.29 4.21
CA PRO A 333 16.45 13.62 3.17
C PRO A 333 17.59 12.75 3.71
N TYR A 334 17.95 12.92 4.98
CA TYR A 334 18.98 12.14 5.70
C TYR A 334 18.42 10.87 6.39
N PHE A 335 17.12 10.65 6.36
CA PHE A 335 16.54 9.41 6.91
C PHE A 335 16.87 8.22 6.02
N ASN A 336 17.20 7.11 6.65
CA ASN A 336 17.24 5.82 6.00
C ASN A 336 15.81 5.23 5.86
N ASN A 337 15.68 4.11 5.17
CA ASN A 337 14.38 3.46 4.96
C ASN A 337 13.68 3.08 6.26
N ASP A 338 14.43 2.65 7.29
CA ASP A 338 13.87 2.26 8.58
C ASP A 338 13.27 3.47 9.33
N LEU A 339 13.96 4.61 9.34
CA LEU A 339 13.44 5.83 9.95
C LEU A 339 12.19 6.34 9.23
N VAL A 340 12.13 6.27 7.90
CA VAL A 340 10.92 6.63 7.13
C VAL A 340 9.78 5.68 7.48
N ARG A 341 10.02 4.37 7.50
CA ARG A 341 9.04 3.36 7.91
C ARG A 341 8.53 3.62 9.33
N GLN A 342 9.42 3.80 10.28
CA GLN A 342 9.05 4.08 11.68
C GLN A 342 8.27 5.39 11.83
N THR A 343 8.62 6.43 11.07
CA THR A 343 7.88 7.69 11.06
C THR A 343 6.44 7.48 10.62
N LEU A 344 6.21 6.73 9.53
CA LEU A 344 4.87 6.45 9.04
C LEU A 344 4.07 5.60 10.05
N LEU A 345 4.67 4.55 10.61
CA LEU A 345 4.03 3.69 11.59
C LEU A 345 3.72 4.42 12.90
N GLY A 346 4.67 5.22 13.40
CA GLY A 346 4.53 5.92 14.68
C GLY A 346 3.62 7.14 14.64
N THR A 347 3.26 7.64 13.45
CA THR A 347 2.38 8.79 13.27
C THR A 347 1.00 8.42 12.73
N ALA A 348 0.79 7.16 12.36
CA ALA A 348 -0.50 6.66 11.95
C ALA A 348 -1.46 6.54 13.14
N CYS A 349 -2.75 6.78 12.89
CA CYS A 349 -3.80 6.49 13.88
C CYS A 349 -3.92 4.98 14.06
N LEU A 350 -4.09 4.52 15.31
CA LEU A 350 -4.32 3.11 15.60
C LEU A 350 -5.71 2.69 15.11
N LEU A 351 -5.74 1.72 14.22
CA LEU A 351 -6.98 1.07 13.78
C LEU A 351 -7.21 -0.15 14.70
N TYR A 352 -8.17 -0.03 15.64
CA TYR A 352 -8.60 -1.17 16.44
C TYR A 352 -9.58 -2.01 15.61
N THR A 353 -9.10 -3.08 15.01
CA THR A 353 -9.99 -4.19 14.65
C THR A 353 -10.20 -5.00 15.93
N SER A 354 -11.43 -5.09 16.43
CA SER A 354 -11.75 -6.00 17.52
C SER A 354 -11.32 -7.41 17.09
N LEU A 355 -10.29 -7.93 17.75
CA LEU A 355 -10.01 -9.35 17.74
C LEU A 355 -11.16 -10.02 18.51
N SER A 356 -12.18 -10.47 17.79
CA SER A 356 -13.19 -11.40 18.29
C SER A 356 -12.84 -12.80 17.84
#